data_f6b8ab2039db977995555884b495bfc9
#
_entry.id   f6b8ab2039db977995555884b495bfc9
#
_cell.length_a   1.000
_cell.length_b   1.000
_cell.length_c   1.000
_cell.angle_alpha   90.00
_cell.angle_beta   90.00
_cell.angle_gamma   90.00
#
_symmetry.space_group_name_H-M   'P 1'
#
loop_
_entity.id
_entity.type
_entity.pdbx_description
1 polymer ?
#
loop_
_entity_poly.entity_id
_entity_poly.type
_entity_poly.pdbx_seq_one_letter_code
_entity_poly.pdbx_strand_id
1 'polypeptide(L)'
;MMENKFTPRAEESLRLAQEAAEEMGHGYVGSEHLLLGLMREEEGIAHRVLEEAGLTDDMICDVLHRSVGTGLSGAAPSQGLTPRAKSAVELAVSEASRTGAGYIGTEHLLMGLLREGNNMAIRVLRTVGIDPKKLYSAVVKKINEAPRAAAVSYTHLRAHETTLHL
;
A
#
# COMPACT_ATOMS: atom_id res chain seq x y z
N MET A 1 -7.47 18.78 -16.56
CA MET A 1 -7.58 18.00 -15.35
C MET A 1 -6.64 16.82 -15.35
N MET A 2 -5.94 16.64 -14.29
CA MET A 2 -4.95 15.58 -14.25
C MET A 2 -5.59 14.27 -13.81
N GLU A 3 -5.38 13.24 -14.59
CA GLU A 3 -5.82 11.92 -14.20
C GLU A 3 -4.86 11.32 -13.21
N ASN A 4 -5.41 10.65 -12.23
CA ASN A 4 -4.61 9.94 -11.25
C ASN A 4 -4.25 8.58 -11.83
N LYS A 5 -2.97 8.38 -12.08
CA LYS A 5 -2.51 7.15 -12.72
C LYS A 5 -1.82 6.28 -11.69
N PHE A 6 -2.48 5.19 -11.34
CA PHE A 6 -1.86 4.18 -10.50
C PHE A 6 -0.98 3.28 -11.36
N THR A 7 0.19 2.94 -10.85
CA THR A 7 1.02 1.94 -11.54
C THR A 7 0.33 0.59 -11.50
N PRO A 8 0.71 -0.34 -12.40
CA PRO A 8 0.14 -1.68 -12.34
C PRO A 8 0.34 -2.36 -10.98
N ARG A 9 1.47 -2.12 -10.33
CA ARG A 9 1.72 -2.69 -9.01
C ARG A 9 0.83 -2.07 -7.95
N ALA A 10 0.58 -0.76 -8.05
CA ALA A 10 -0.34 -0.10 -7.13
C ALA A 10 -1.75 -0.64 -7.32
N GLU A 11 -2.18 -0.82 -8.57
CA GLU A 11 -3.50 -1.41 -8.85
C GLU A 11 -3.59 -2.83 -8.30
N GLU A 12 -2.52 -3.60 -8.47
CA GLU A 12 -2.50 -4.96 -7.94
C GLU A 12 -2.57 -4.96 -6.41
N SER A 13 -1.87 -4.04 -5.75
CA SER A 13 -1.95 -3.96 -4.30
C SER A 13 -3.37 -3.62 -3.82
N LEU A 14 -4.08 -2.77 -4.57
CA LEU A 14 -5.47 -2.43 -4.25
C LEU A 14 -6.38 -3.64 -4.46
N ARG A 15 -6.14 -4.42 -5.51
CA ARG A 15 -6.88 -5.66 -5.75
C ARG A 15 -6.63 -6.67 -4.64
N LEU A 16 -5.36 -6.81 -4.24
CA LEU A 16 -5.00 -7.72 -3.15
C LEU A 16 -5.60 -7.27 -1.82
N ALA A 17 -5.74 -5.96 -1.61
CA ALA A 17 -6.41 -5.44 -0.42
C ALA A 17 -7.87 -5.88 -0.39
N GLN A 18 -8.56 -5.80 -1.52
CA GLN A 18 -9.94 -6.25 -1.61
C GLN A 18 -10.04 -7.75 -1.37
N GLU A 19 -9.12 -8.50 -1.96
CA GLU A 19 -9.07 -9.95 -1.76
C GLU A 19 -8.85 -10.30 -0.29
N ALA A 20 -7.98 -9.56 0.40
CA ALA A 20 -7.74 -9.78 1.82
C ALA A 20 -9.01 -9.55 2.64
N ALA A 21 -9.76 -8.49 2.31
CA ALA A 21 -11.02 -8.22 3.01
C ALA A 21 -12.02 -9.36 2.80
N GLU A 22 -12.08 -9.89 1.58
CA GLU A 22 -12.94 -11.04 1.28
C GLU A 22 -12.53 -12.27 2.09
N GLU A 23 -11.23 -12.55 2.14
CA GLU A 23 -10.72 -13.69 2.89
C GLU A 23 -11.08 -13.60 4.37
N MET A 24 -11.07 -12.40 4.90
CA MET A 24 -11.35 -12.18 6.32
C MET A 24 -12.84 -12.04 6.60
N GLY A 25 -13.67 -11.99 5.56
CA GLY A 25 -15.09 -11.83 5.74
C GLY A 25 -15.51 -10.45 6.22
N HIS A 26 -14.68 -9.44 5.93
CA HIS A 26 -15.00 -8.07 6.28
C HIS A 26 -15.83 -7.42 5.18
N GLY A 27 -16.85 -6.67 5.56
CA GLY A 27 -17.75 -6.05 4.59
C GLY A 27 -17.21 -4.74 4.01
N TYR A 28 -15.96 -4.41 4.29
CA TYR A 28 -15.33 -3.15 3.91
C TYR A 28 -13.87 -3.38 3.57
N VAL A 29 -13.26 -2.41 2.89
CA VAL A 29 -11.82 -2.41 2.67
C VAL A 29 -11.25 -1.26 3.48
N GLY A 30 -10.58 -1.59 4.58
CA GLY A 30 -10.00 -0.60 5.47
C GLY A 30 -8.52 -0.40 5.24
N SER A 31 -7.93 0.48 6.03
CA SER A 31 -6.49 0.74 5.95
C SER A 31 -5.67 -0.52 6.20
N GLU A 32 -6.17 -1.39 7.07
CA GLU A 32 -5.49 -2.66 7.38
C GLU A 32 -5.43 -3.56 6.15
N HIS A 33 -6.47 -3.55 5.34
CA HIS A 33 -6.49 -4.34 4.11
C HIS A 33 -5.57 -3.72 3.07
N LEU A 34 -5.51 -2.37 3.02
CA LEU A 34 -4.56 -1.70 2.15
C LEU A 34 -3.12 -2.08 2.52
N LEU A 35 -2.82 -2.14 3.83
CA LEU A 35 -1.49 -2.54 4.30
C LEU A 35 -1.19 -3.96 3.86
N LEU A 36 -2.15 -4.88 4.01
CA LEU A 36 -1.97 -6.26 3.54
C LEU A 36 -1.74 -6.33 2.03
N GLY A 37 -2.49 -5.53 1.27
CA GLY A 37 -2.30 -5.49 -0.17
C GLY A 37 -0.90 -5.06 -0.56
N LEU A 38 -0.38 -4.02 0.13
CA LEU A 38 0.98 -3.56 -0.10
C LEU A 38 2.00 -4.62 0.28
N MET A 39 1.75 -5.34 1.37
CA MET A 39 2.64 -6.41 1.82
C MET A 39 2.65 -7.57 0.83
N ARG A 40 1.50 -7.90 0.26
CA ARG A 40 1.35 -9.04 -0.64
C ARG A 40 1.79 -8.77 -2.07
N GLU A 41 1.91 -7.50 -2.46
CA GLU A 41 2.44 -7.15 -3.76
C GLU A 41 3.98 -7.10 -3.62
N GLU A 42 4.63 -8.23 -3.85
CA GLU A 42 6.01 -8.46 -3.41
C GLU A 42 7.08 -7.74 -4.23
N GLU A 43 6.70 -7.18 -5.37
CA GLU A 43 7.69 -6.52 -6.23
C GLU A 43 7.70 -5.01 -6.07
N GLY A 44 6.78 -4.47 -5.28
CA GLY A 44 6.69 -3.03 -5.08
C GLY A 44 7.67 -2.50 -4.06
N ILE A 45 7.91 -1.20 -4.13
CA ILE A 45 8.78 -0.52 -3.16
C ILE A 45 8.19 -0.62 -1.76
N ALA A 46 6.86 -0.51 -1.63
CA ALA A 46 6.22 -0.62 -0.33
C ALA A 46 6.54 -1.94 0.35
N HIS A 47 6.44 -3.04 -0.40
CA HIS A 47 6.76 -4.36 0.15
C HIS A 47 8.19 -4.40 0.68
N ARG A 48 9.14 -3.88 -0.10
CA ARG A 48 10.55 -3.90 0.31
C ARG A 48 10.77 -3.12 1.60
N VAL A 49 10.17 -1.95 1.70
CA VAL A 49 10.32 -1.12 2.90
C VAL A 49 9.71 -1.84 4.11
N LEU A 50 8.51 -2.41 3.94
CA LEU A 50 7.84 -3.12 5.02
C LEU A 50 8.62 -4.35 5.45
N GLU A 51 9.12 -5.10 4.49
CA GLU A 51 9.91 -6.31 4.77
C GLU A 51 11.21 -5.95 5.50
N GLU A 52 11.88 -4.91 5.06
CA GLU A 52 13.12 -4.46 5.70
C GLU A 52 12.88 -3.96 7.11
N ALA A 53 11.68 -3.46 7.38
CA ALA A 53 11.30 -3.04 8.73
C ALA A 53 10.92 -4.21 9.63
N GLY A 54 10.85 -5.41 9.08
CA GLY A 54 10.57 -6.62 9.86
C GLY A 54 9.11 -7.04 9.86
N LEU A 55 8.27 -6.40 9.05
CA LEU A 55 6.86 -6.76 8.99
C LEU A 55 6.65 -7.98 8.09
N THR A 56 5.72 -8.83 8.47
CA THR A 56 5.32 -9.98 7.65
C THR A 56 3.80 -10.00 7.53
N ASP A 57 3.33 -10.72 6.52
CA ASP A 57 1.90 -10.95 6.32
C ASP A 57 1.27 -11.58 7.56
N ASP A 58 1.93 -12.60 8.11
CA ASP A 58 1.41 -13.30 9.28
C ASP A 58 1.26 -12.38 10.47
N MET A 59 2.19 -11.46 10.67
CA MET A 59 2.11 -10.50 11.76
C MET A 59 0.88 -9.60 11.63
N ILE A 60 0.63 -9.14 10.42
CA ILE A 60 -0.55 -8.29 10.17
C ILE A 60 -1.83 -9.09 10.45
N CYS A 61 -1.93 -10.28 9.86
CA CYS A 61 -3.12 -11.12 10.03
C CYS A 61 -3.36 -11.46 11.48
N ASP A 62 -2.31 -11.77 12.23
CA ASP A 62 -2.43 -12.12 13.64
C ASP A 62 -2.99 -10.95 14.45
N VAL A 63 -2.49 -9.75 14.22
CA VAL A 63 -3.00 -8.57 14.92
C VAL A 63 -4.46 -8.33 14.58
N LEU A 64 -4.82 -8.47 13.30
CA LEU A 64 -6.20 -8.24 12.86
C LEU A 64 -7.16 -9.27 13.45
N HIS A 65 -6.75 -10.54 13.49
CA HIS A 65 -7.60 -11.57 14.08
C HIS A 65 -7.89 -11.29 15.56
N ARG A 66 -6.90 -10.78 16.27
CA ARG A 66 -7.07 -10.47 17.70
C ARG A 66 -7.83 -9.17 17.93
N SER A 67 -7.72 -8.20 17.02
CA SER A 67 -8.26 -6.85 17.22
C SER A 67 -9.62 -6.67 16.57
N VAL A 68 -9.82 -7.21 15.38
CA VAL A 68 -11.01 -6.96 14.57
C VAL A 68 -11.88 -8.21 14.45
N GLY A 69 -11.22 -9.39 14.49
CA GLY A 69 -11.91 -10.64 14.26
C GLY A 69 -12.12 -10.91 12.79
N THR A 70 -12.94 -11.92 12.50
CA THR A 70 -13.23 -12.30 11.12
C THR A 70 -14.72 -12.56 10.97
N GLY A 71 -15.21 -12.42 9.74
CA GLY A 71 -16.57 -12.80 9.38
C GLY A 71 -16.55 -14.04 8.50
N LEU A 72 -17.62 -14.20 7.71
CA LEU A 72 -17.69 -15.31 6.77
C LEU A 72 -16.79 -15.01 5.58
N SER A 73 -15.81 -15.88 5.38
CA SER A 73 -14.84 -15.73 4.32
C SER A 73 -15.50 -15.87 2.95
N GLY A 74 -15.00 -15.14 1.98
CA GLY A 74 -15.41 -15.28 0.59
C GLY A 74 -16.46 -14.32 0.11
N ALA A 75 -17.07 -13.54 1.00
CA ALA A 75 -18.04 -12.54 0.58
C ALA A 75 -17.30 -11.27 0.15
N ALA A 76 -17.65 -10.76 -1.04
CA ALA A 76 -17.03 -9.53 -1.53
C ALA A 76 -17.45 -8.35 -0.63
N PRO A 77 -16.51 -7.42 -0.34
CA PRO A 77 -16.85 -6.23 0.43
C PRO A 77 -17.87 -5.38 -0.32
N SER A 78 -19.01 -5.13 0.31
CA SER A 78 -20.07 -4.36 -0.32
C SER A 78 -20.00 -2.87 0.02
N GLN A 79 -19.23 -2.49 1.04
CA GLN A 79 -19.20 -1.11 1.49
C GLN A 79 -18.03 -0.31 0.92
N GLY A 80 -17.14 -0.95 0.19
CA GLY A 80 -15.99 -0.27 -0.41
C GLY A 80 -14.98 0.18 0.62
N LEU A 81 -14.24 1.23 0.29
CA LEU A 81 -13.21 1.77 1.18
C LEU A 81 -13.82 2.46 2.38
N THR A 82 -13.25 2.23 3.56
CA THR A 82 -13.64 3.02 4.74
C THR A 82 -13.23 4.47 4.54
N PRO A 83 -13.83 5.41 5.30
CA PRO A 83 -13.44 6.82 5.17
C PRO A 83 -11.96 7.06 5.39
N ARG A 84 -11.34 6.37 6.35
CA ARG A 84 -9.90 6.56 6.59
C ARG A 84 -9.06 5.93 5.50
N ALA A 85 -9.47 4.79 4.96
CA ALA A 85 -8.79 4.20 3.82
C ALA A 85 -8.87 5.12 2.61
N LYS A 86 -10.04 5.70 2.38
CA LYS A 86 -10.23 6.64 1.28
C LYS A 86 -9.34 7.87 1.46
N SER A 87 -9.27 8.40 2.68
CA SER A 87 -8.40 9.54 2.96
C SER A 87 -6.93 9.18 2.71
N ALA A 88 -6.53 7.97 3.08
CA ALA A 88 -5.16 7.52 2.84
C ALA A 88 -4.84 7.48 1.35
N VAL A 89 -5.78 6.99 0.54
CA VAL A 89 -5.58 6.95 -0.91
C VAL A 89 -5.50 8.37 -1.47
N GLU A 90 -6.35 9.28 -0.98
CA GLU A 90 -6.29 10.67 -1.41
C GLU A 90 -4.96 11.31 -1.04
N LEU A 91 -4.43 11.00 0.13
CA LEU A 91 -3.11 11.49 0.53
C LEU A 91 -2.01 10.86 -0.33
N ALA A 92 -2.19 9.61 -0.77
CA ALA A 92 -1.23 9.00 -1.68
C ALA A 92 -1.14 9.79 -2.99
N VAL A 93 -2.28 10.21 -3.52
CA VAL A 93 -2.32 11.05 -4.72
C VAL A 93 -1.56 12.35 -4.47
N SER A 94 -1.81 12.95 -3.31
CA SER A 94 -1.12 14.19 -2.92
C SER A 94 0.39 13.99 -2.81
N GLU A 95 0.82 12.86 -2.22
CA GLU A 95 2.24 12.57 -2.08
C GLU A 95 2.91 12.41 -3.44
N ALA A 96 2.26 11.70 -4.36
CA ALA A 96 2.82 11.53 -5.69
C ALA A 96 2.96 12.87 -6.40
N SER A 97 1.96 13.72 -6.28
CA SER A 97 1.99 15.04 -6.87
C SER A 97 3.10 15.90 -6.27
N ARG A 98 3.20 15.88 -4.95
CA ARG A 98 4.19 16.70 -4.23
C ARG A 98 5.63 16.30 -4.57
N THR A 99 5.85 15.01 -4.80
CA THR A 99 7.20 14.53 -5.13
C THR A 99 7.51 14.61 -6.62
N GLY A 100 6.56 15.10 -7.43
CA GLY A 100 6.78 15.25 -8.86
C GLY A 100 6.68 13.97 -9.64
N ALA A 101 6.14 12.91 -9.03
CA ALA A 101 5.95 11.65 -9.73
C ALA A 101 4.79 11.78 -10.71
N GLY A 102 4.94 11.19 -11.89
CA GLY A 102 3.87 11.17 -12.86
C GLY A 102 2.90 10.02 -12.69
N TYR A 103 2.97 9.34 -11.57
CA TYR A 103 2.20 8.14 -11.29
C TYR A 103 2.04 7.98 -9.79
N ILE A 104 1.12 7.10 -9.41
CA ILE A 104 0.91 6.76 -8.00
C ILE A 104 1.32 5.29 -7.83
N GLY A 105 2.45 5.06 -7.17
CA GLY A 105 2.99 3.73 -6.96
C GLY A 105 2.63 3.19 -5.58
N THR A 106 3.09 1.96 -5.30
CA THR A 106 2.87 1.36 -3.99
C THR A 106 3.52 2.21 -2.90
N GLU A 107 4.66 2.83 -3.19
CA GLU A 107 5.33 3.70 -2.24
C GLU A 107 4.45 4.88 -1.83
N HIS A 108 3.71 5.44 -2.78
CA HIS A 108 2.83 6.56 -2.48
C HIS A 108 1.62 6.11 -1.66
N LEU A 109 1.10 4.92 -1.94
CA LEU A 109 0.00 4.36 -1.15
C LEU A 109 0.45 4.16 0.30
N LEU A 110 1.65 3.65 0.50
CA LEU A 110 2.17 3.49 1.86
C LEU A 110 2.36 4.84 2.54
N MET A 111 2.91 5.82 1.82
CA MET A 111 3.07 7.16 2.37
C MET A 111 1.72 7.76 2.77
N GLY A 112 0.69 7.52 1.97
CA GLY A 112 -0.65 8.00 2.29
C GLY A 112 -1.19 7.41 3.58
N LEU A 113 -1.02 6.10 3.77
CA LEU A 113 -1.42 5.44 5.01
C LEU A 113 -0.70 6.03 6.21
N LEU A 114 0.60 6.25 6.07
CA LEU A 114 1.42 6.76 7.16
C LEU A 114 1.07 8.20 7.49
N ARG A 115 0.79 9.01 6.47
CA ARG A 115 0.44 10.41 6.67
C ARG A 115 -0.94 10.60 7.27
N GLU A 116 -1.89 9.74 6.89
CA GLU A 116 -3.21 9.81 7.49
C GLU A 116 -3.10 9.60 9.00
N GLY A 117 -2.29 8.64 9.41
CA GLY A 117 -1.77 8.58 10.79
C GLY A 117 -2.73 8.08 11.86
N ASN A 118 -4.01 8.01 11.58
CA ASN A 118 -4.99 7.63 12.58
C ASN A 118 -5.92 6.56 12.04
N ASN A 119 -5.32 5.41 11.68
CA ASN A 119 -6.04 4.33 11.04
C ASN A 119 -5.56 3.00 11.60
N MET A 120 -6.24 1.92 11.18
CA MET A 120 -5.95 0.59 11.69
C MET A 120 -4.57 0.10 11.23
N ALA A 121 -4.12 0.50 10.03
CA ALA A 121 -2.78 0.12 9.57
C ALA A 121 -1.72 0.66 10.54
N ILE A 122 -1.88 1.90 11.00
CA ILE A 122 -0.96 2.50 11.96
C ILE A 122 -0.99 1.73 13.28
N ARG A 123 -2.18 1.30 13.73
CA ARG A 123 -2.29 0.51 14.95
C ARG A 123 -1.58 -0.82 14.81
N VAL A 124 -1.69 -1.46 13.66
CA VAL A 124 -0.98 -2.72 13.40
C VAL A 124 0.52 -2.49 13.51
N LEU A 125 1.03 -1.46 12.83
CA LEU A 125 2.45 -1.16 12.87
C LEU A 125 2.95 -0.94 14.28
N ARG A 126 2.22 -0.14 15.07
CA ARG A 126 2.62 0.14 16.44
C ARG A 126 2.55 -1.11 17.31
N THR A 127 1.55 -1.94 17.09
CA THR A 127 1.38 -3.18 17.87
C THR A 127 2.58 -4.11 17.69
N VAL A 128 3.13 -4.17 16.47
CA VAL A 128 4.29 -5.02 16.19
C VAL A 128 5.61 -4.31 16.42
N GLY A 129 5.57 -3.07 16.91
CA GLY A 129 6.80 -2.35 17.30
C GLY A 129 7.48 -1.58 16.20
N ILE A 130 6.77 -1.28 15.11
CA ILE A 130 7.32 -0.50 14.00
C ILE A 130 6.85 0.96 14.13
N ASP A 131 7.81 1.88 14.18
CA ASP A 131 7.50 3.30 14.30
C ASP A 131 7.08 3.86 12.93
N PRO A 132 5.84 4.36 12.81
CA PRO A 132 5.38 4.88 11.51
C PRO A 132 6.24 6.02 10.96
N LYS A 133 6.80 6.86 11.82
CA LYS A 133 7.64 7.96 11.36
C LYS A 133 8.93 7.47 10.76
N LYS A 134 9.54 6.45 11.37
CA LYS A 134 10.75 5.84 10.82
C LYS A 134 10.45 5.13 9.52
N LEU A 135 9.28 4.52 9.44
CA LEU A 135 8.87 3.84 8.22
C LEU A 135 8.69 4.84 7.08
N TYR A 136 8.07 5.99 7.36
CA TYR A 136 7.91 7.03 6.36
C TYR A 136 9.27 7.50 5.84
N SER A 137 10.21 7.73 6.73
CA SER A 137 11.57 8.11 6.35
C SER A 137 12.22 7.03 5.49
N ALA A 138 11.99 5.76 5.81
CA ALA A 138 12.53 4.65 5.04
C ALA A 138 11.97 4.63 3.62
N VAL A 139 10.67 4.94 3.47
CA VAL A 139 10.06 5.02 2.14
C VAL A 139 10.72 6.13 1.32
N VAL A 140 10.86 7.31 1.91
CA VAL A 140 11.47 8.45 1.23
C VAL A 140 12.89 8.10 0.81
N LYS A 141 13.64 7.48 1.69
CA LYS A 141 15.01 7.08 1.39
C LYS A 141 15.06 6.07 0.24
N LYS A 142 14.16 5.10 0.27
CA LYS A 142 14.12 4.07 -0.77
C LYS A 142 13.78 4.67 -2.14
N ILE A 143 12.86 5.62 -2.17
CA ILE A 143 12.51 6.30 -3.41
C ILE A 143 13.71 7.06 -3.94
N ASN A 144 14.43 7.75 -3.07
CA ASN A 144 15.59 8.55 -3.49
C ASN A 144 16.76 7.68 -3.95
N GLU A 145 16.84 6.45 -3.47
CA GLU A 145 17.88 5.51 -3.88
C GLU A 145 17.54 4.80 -5.19
N ALA A 146 16.27 4.84 -5.61
CA ALA A 146 15.86 4.12 -6.81
C ALA A 146 16.56 4.72 -8.04
N PRO A 147 17.10 3.89 -8.92
CA PRO A 147 17.72 4.41 -10.14
C PRO A 147 16.72 5.14 -11.01
N ARG A 148 17.15 6.23 -11.65
CA ARG A 148 16.28 6.97 -12.55
C ARG A 148 15.76 6.10 -13.69
N ALA A 149 16.60 5.17 -14.15
CA ALA A 149 16.19 4.25 -15.22
C ALA A 149 15.00 3.41 -14.79
N ALA A 150 14.95 2.97 -13.54
CA ALA A 150 13.83 2.20 -13.04
C ALA A 150 12.57 3.05 -12.99
N ALA A 151 12.67 4.32 -12.62
CA ALA A 151 11.54 5.21 -12.62
C ALA A 151 11.03 5.47 -14.03
N VAL A 152 11.94 5.64 -14.96
CA VAL A 152 11.60 5.89 -16.36
C VAL A 152 10.86 4.69 -16.95
N SER A 153 11.25 3.47 -16.59
CA SER A 153 10.62 2.28 -17.16
C SER A 153 9.15 2.17 -16.77
N TYR A 154 8.71 2.82 -15.71
CA TYR A 154 7.30 2.84 -15.36
C TYR A 154 6.47 3.66 -16.32
N THR A 155 7.07 4.62 -16.95
CA THR A 155 6.32 5.49 -17.84
C THR A 155 6.23 4.93 -19.23
N HIS A 156 7.01 3.95 -19.53
CA HIS A 156 7.08 3.37 -20.82
C HIS A 156 6.46 2.03 -20.92
N LEU A 157 6.49 1.52 -20.33
CA LEU A 157 6.38 0.24 -20.41
C LEU A 157 5.47 -0.27 -20.66
N ARG A 158 5.83 0.45 -20.55
CA ARG A 158 5.57 -0.01 -20.82
C ARG A 158 5.86 -0.52 -21.46
N ALA A 159 6.27 -0.49 -21.58
CA ALA A 159 6.82 -1.03 -22.13
C ALA A 159 7.25 -1.73 -22.02
N HIS A 160 7.12 -1.80 -21.51
CA HIS A 160 7.81 -2.47 -21.45
C HIS A 160 7.88 -3.09 -21.13
N GLU A 161 7.74 -3.04 -20.86
CA GLU A 161 8.26 -3.49 -20.43
C GLU A 161 8.59 -4.06 -20.35
N THR A 162 8.40 -4.02 -20.25
CA THR A 162 9.12 -4.43 -20.06
C THR A 162 9.68 -4.76 -20.19
N THR A 163 9.77 -4.60 -20.12
CA THR A 163 10.67 -4.71 -20.09
C THR A 163 11.21 -4.75 -20.22
N LEU A 164 11.28 -4.50 -19.99
CA LEU A 164 12.03 -4.24 -19.91
C LEU A 164 12.56 -4.25 -20.23
N HIS A 165 12.66 -4.10 -20.18
CA HIS A 165 13.36 -3.91 -20.30
C HIS A 165 13.90 -3.92 -20.46
N LEU A 166 13.90 -3.78 -20.24
CA LEU A 166 14.53 -3.74 -20.38
C LEU A 166 14.92 -3.87 -20.49
#